data_52ef4366ce6e47247b669f9dbffec126
#
_entry.id   52ef4366ce6e47247b669f9dbffec126
#
_cell.length_a   1.000
_cell.length_b   1.000
_cell.length_c   1.000
_cell.angle_alpha   90.00
_cell.angle_beta   90.00
_cell.angle_gamma   90.00
#
_symmetry.space_group_name_H-M   'P 1'
#
loop_
_entity.id
_entity.type
_entity.pdbx_description
1 polymer ?
#
loop_
_entity_poly.entity_id
_entity_poly.type
_entity_poly.pdbx_seq_one_letter_code
_entity_poly.pdbx_strand_id
1 'polypeptide(L)'
;MPSENSQPEADLLPFGAPQVDPVDPSVRAKLAKASSGKQKIERNPRALRPLWYSIPILVIVLAVAAYLIGLSLWSRSSLSHWKAQEYDVAQTGYEGQMTWTKIGIERWVAHYNRGTTLVRQGQTDEGVTELRTAFDLVPKATEVKPGRLEPFSYECRVRVNLAIGIEIQGDAQAAAGSYADAATTYQEAEETVAPCQTASNSSQNQSDQNQSDDKGQSGNQNQSGDQQQSGNKSDNPADQNKERVEDKKQKAEEQS
;
A
#
# COMPACT_ATOMS: atom_id res chain seq x y z
N MET A 1 -48.63 62.86 -35.10
CA MET A 1 -48.37 61.41 -35.29
C MET A 1 -46.92 61.28 -35.72
N PRO A 2 -46.00 60.92 -34.89
CA PRO A 2 -44.64 60.68 -35.29
C PRO A 2 -44.40 59.15 -35.36
N SER A 3 -43.76 58.76 -36.41
CA SER A 3 -43.29 57.40 -36.73
C SER A 3 -42.13 57.00 -35.81
N GLU A 4 -42.29 55.90 -35.18
CA GLU A 4 -41.32 55.21 -34.35
C GLU A 4 -40.18 54.62 -35.26
N ASN A 5 -39.00 55.19 -35.05
CA ASN A 5 -37.79 54.82 -35.76
C ASN A 5 -37.14 53.66 -34.99
N SER A 6 -37.43 52.43 -35.39
CA SER A 6 -36.78 51.24 -34.86
C SER A 6 -35.36 51.13 -35.42
N GLN A 7 -34.38 51.60 -34.66
CA GLN A 7 -32.97 51.25 -34.91
C GLN A 7 -32.76 49.74 -34.63
N PRO A 8 -32.13 49.03 -35.51
CA PRO A 8 -31.74 47.66 -35.21
C PRO A 8 -30.69 47.66 -34.11
N GLU A 9 -30.97 46.92 -33.06
CA GLU A 9 -30.08 46.63 -31.95
C GLU A 9 -28.77 46.03 -32.49
N ALA A 10 -27.68 46.76 -32.36
CA ALA A 10 -26.36 46.27 -32.74
C ALA A 10 -25.98 45.13 -31.82
N ASP A 11 -25.91 43.92 -32.38
CA ASP A 11 -25.38 42.74 -31.73
C ASP A 11 -24.00 43.04 -31.11
N LEU A 12 -23.97 43.14 -29.80
CA LEU A 12 -22.75 43.34 -29.03
C LEU A 12 -21.93 42.03 -29.06
N LEU A 13 -21.00 41.95 -30.01
CA LEU A 13 -20.04 40.87 -30.05
C LEU A 13 -19.10 40.94 -28.84
N PRO A 14 -18.74 39.80 -28.22
CA PRO A 14 -17.79 39.74 -27.12
C PRO A 14 -16.46 40.40 -27.49
N PHE A 15 -15.87 41.12 -26.54
CA PHE A 15 -14.62 41.85 -26.72
C PHE A 15 -13.51 40.94 -27.26
N GLY A 16 -12.98 41.21 -28.46
CA GLY A 16 -11.91 40.41 -29.10
C GLY A 16 -12.35 39.49 -30.24
N ALA A 17 -13.63 39.47 -30.59
CA ALA A 17 -14.06 38.76 -31.79
C ALA A 17 -13.60 39.48 -33.06
N PRO A 18 -12.93 38.83 -34.02
CA PRO A 18 -12.53 39.45 -35.28
C PRO A 18 -13.80 39.88 -36.04
N GLN A 19 -13.84 41.16 -36.48
CA GLN A 19 -14.89 41.60 -37.38
C GLN A 19 -14.78 40.82 -38.70
N VAL A 20 -15.79 40.02 -38.95
CA VAL A 20 -15.88 39.29 -40.23
C VAL A 20 -16.54 40.24 -41.23
N ASP A 21 -15.75 40.79 -42.12
CA ASP A 21 -16.29 41.54 -43.28
C ASP A 21 -17.33 40.69 -44.02
N PRO A 22 -18.40 41.30 -44.53
CA PRO A 22 -19.43 40.57 -45.26
C PRO A 22 -18.82 39.93 -46.50
N VAL A 23 -18.62 38.59 -46.40
CA VAL A 23 -18.04 37.79 -47.47
C VAL A 23 -18.93 37.88 -48.68
N ASP A 24 -18.37 38.37 -49.81
CA ASP A 24 -19.03 38.47 -51.09
C ASP A 24 -19.80 37.17 -51.39
N PRO A 25 -21.12 37.27 -51.79
CA PRO A 25 -21.93 36.12 -52.09
C PRO A 25 -21.31 35.13 -53.11
N SER A 26 -20.49 35.63 -54.01
CA SER A 26 -19.76 34.83 -54.99
C SER A 26 -18.67 33.96 -54.38
N VAL A 27 -18.02 34.46 -53.32
CA VAL A 27 -17.00 33.72 -52.53
C VAL A 27 -17.67 32.68 -51.64
N ARG A 28 -18.83 33.00 -51.06
CA ARG A 28 -19.65 32.03 -50.30
C ARG A 28 -20.13 30.86 -51.14
N ALA A 29 -20.57 31.13 -52.36
CA ALA A 29 -20.98 30.08 -53.30
C ALA A 29 -19.80 29.20 -53.70
N LYS A 30 -18.62 29.73 -53.90
CA LYS A 30 -17.40 28.96 -54.21
C LYS A 30 -16.93 28.13 -53.00
N LEU A 31 -17.00 28.66 -51.76
CA LEU A 31 -16.68 27.93 -50.55
C LEU A 31 -17.68 26.79 -50.30
N ALA A 32 -18.98 27.03 -50.48
CA ALA A 32 -20.01 26.02 -50.35
C ALA A 32 -19.84 24.87 -51.39
N LYS A 33 -19.42 25.21 -52.61
CA LYS A 33 -19.13 24.23 -53.67
C LYS A 33 -17.84 23.44 -53.38
N ALA A 34 -16.85 24.06 -52.72
CA ALA A 34 -15.61 23.40 -52.31
C ALA A 34 -15.85 22.45 -51.11
N SER A 35 -16.75 22.82 -50.18
CA SER A 35 -17.10 21.99 -49.02
C SER A 35 -18.04 20.83 -49.34
N SER A 36 -18.77 20.89 -50.44
CA SER A 36 -19.66 19.82 -50.94
C SER A 36 -18.94 18.66 -51.62
N GLY A 37 -17.68 18.82 -51.94
CA GLY A 37 -16.84 17.71 -52.40
C GLY A 37 -16.61 16.73 -51.25
N LYS A 38 -17.34 15.61 -51.21
CA LYS A 38 -16.98 14.47 -50.36
C LYS A 38 -15.55 14.08 -50.67
N GLN A 39 -14.60 14.60 -49.89
CA GLN A 39 -13.23 14.10 -49.95
C GLN A 39 -13.30 12.60 -49.62
N LYS A 40 -13.22 11.79 -50.65
CA LYS A 40 -13.02 10.35 -50.50
C LYS A 40 -11.64 10.20 -49.89
N ILE A 41 -11.59 10.07 -48.52
CA ILE A 41 -10.36 9.79 -47.82
C ILE A 41 -9.90 8.43 -48.34
N GLU A 42 -9.01 8.42 -49.31
CA GLU A 42 -8.32 7.21 -49.74
C GLU A 42 -7.46 6.75 -48.55
N ARG A 43 -8.02 5.85 -47.77
CA ARG A 43 -7.30 5.19 -46.67
C ARG A 43 -6.18 4.38 -47.30
N ASN A 44 -4.97 4.92 -47.27
CA ASN A 44 -3.79 4.22 -47.71
C ASN A 44 -3.59 2.96 -46.84
N PRO A 45 -3.79 1.73 -47.31
CA PRO A 45 -3.70 0.52 -46.50
C PRO A 45 -2.28 0.32 -45.95
N ARG A 46 -1.28 0.98 -46.51
CA ARG A 46 0.10 0.94 -45.98
C ARG A 46 0.28 1.76 -44.71
N ALA A 47 -0.57 2.78 -44.46
CA ALA A 47 -0.54 3.56 -43.23
C ALA A 47 -1.05 2.77 -42.01
N LEU A 48 -1.77 1.68 -42.22
CA LEU A 48 -2.27 0.83 -41.13
C LEU A 48 -1.28 -0.29 -40.74
N ARG A 49 -0.20 -0.51 -41.49
CA ARG A 49 0.79 -1.55 -41.18
C ARG A 49 1.42 -1.38 -39.79
N PRO A 50 1.88 -0.18 -39.35
CA PRO A 50 2.45 -0.01 -38.01
C PRO A 50 1.40 -0.29 -36.92
N LEU A 51 0.12 -0.02 -37.20
CA LEU A 51 -0.96 -0.31 -36.26
C LEU A 51 -1.12 -1.83 -36.02
N TRP A 52 -0.96 -2.63 -37.05
CA TRP A 52 -1.04 -4.10 -36.96
C TRP A 52 0.08 -4.68 -36.10
N TYR A 53 1.28 -4.09 -36.14
CA TYR A 53 2.40 -4.53 -35.28
C TYR A 53 2.23 -4.07 -33.81
N SER A 54 1.50 -2.98 -33.57
CA SER A 54 1.24 -2.50 -32.20
C SER A 54 0.11 -3.26 -31.49
N ILE A 55 -0.82 -3.89 -32.22
CA ILE A 55 -1.95 -4.63 -31.65
C ILE A 55 -1.50 -5.72 -30.66
N PRO A 56 -0.56 -6.64 -31.01
CA PRO A 56 -0.16 -7.68 -30.06
C PRO A 56 0.49 -7.10 -28.80
N ILE A 57 1.26 -6.03 -28.92
CA ILE A 57 1.85 -5.35 -27.78
C ILE A 57 0.76 -4.73 -26.89
N LEU A 58 -0.23 -4.09 -27.50
CA LEU A 58 -1.34 -3.46 -26.78
C LEU A 58 -2.21 -4.51 -26.08
N VAL A 59 -2.43 -5.66 -26.71
CA VAL A 59 -3.16 -6.78 -26.08
C VAL A 59 -2.41 -7.31 -24.87
N ILE A 60 -1.08 -7.48 -24.94
CA ILE A 60 -0.26 -7.91 -23.80
C ILE A 60 -0.34 -6.88 -22.67
N VAL A 61 -0.19 -5.59 -22.98
CA VAL A 61 -0.28 -4.51 -21.98
C VAL A 61 -1.64 -4.48 -21.31
N LEU A 62 -2.73 -4.64 -22.09
CA LEU A 62 -4.10 -4.72 -21.54
C LEU A 62 -4.29 -5.95 -20.66
N ALA A 63 -3.76 -7.11 -21.05
CA ALA A 63 -3.85 -8.33 -20.27
C ALA A 63 -3.10 -8.19 -18.94
N VAL A 64 -1.89 -7.60 -18.94
CA VAL A 64 -1.13 -7.31 -17.73
C VAL A 64 -1.86 -6.29 -16.85
N ALA A 65 -2.39 -5.23 -17.42
CA ALA A 65 -3.17 -4.23 -16.69
C ALA A 65 -4.42 -4.85 -16.02
N ALA A 66 -5.18 -5.66 -16.76
CA ALA A 66 -6.35 -6.36 -16.23
C ALA A 66 -5.97 -7.33 -15.09
N TYR A 67 -4.87 -8.05 -15.23
CA TYR A 67 -4.32 -8.93 -14.20
C TYR A 67 -3.97 -8.15 -12.92
N LEU A 68 -3.24 -7.04 -13.03
CA LEU A 68 -2.85 -6.22 -11.88
C LEU A 68 -4.04 -5.56 -11.19
N ILE A 69 -5.04 -5.09 -11.98
CA ILE A 69 -6.28 -4.54 -11.42
C ILE A 69 -7.05 -5.63 -10.68
N GLY A 70 -7.17 -6.82 -11.26
CA GLY A 70 -7.83 -7.97 -10.63
C GLY A 70 -7.19 -8.34 -9.29
N LEU A 71 -5.87 -8.46 -9.24
CA LEU A 71 -5.13 -8.72 -8.00
C LEU A 71 -5.33 -7.60 -6.97
N SER A 72 -5.32 -6.34 -7.39
CA SER A 72 -5.52 -5.19 -6.50
C SER A 72 -6.92 -5.19 -5.87
N LEU A 73 -7.95 -5.48 -6.66
CA LEU A 73 -9.33 -5.56 -6.17
C LEU A 73 -9.51 -6.75 -5.22
N TRP A 74 -8.94 -7.90 -5.54
CA TRP A 74 -8.97 -9.08 -4.69
C TRP A 74 -8.27 -8.83 -3.36
N SER A 75 -7.07 -8.22 -3.38
CA SER A 75 -6.33 -7.87 -2.18
C SER A 75 -7.11 -6.89 -1.28
N ARG A 76 -7.79 -5.90 -1.87
CA ARG A 76 -8.66 -4.99 -1.12
C ARG A 76 -9.86 -5.70 -0.49
N SER A 77 -10.46 -6.65 -1.19
CA SER A 77 -11.56 -7.46 -0.66
C SER A 77 -11.09 -8.28 0.55
N SER A 78 -9.99 -9.03 0.43
CA SER A 78 -9.43 -9.81 1.53
C SER A 78 -9.06 -8.93 2.74
N LEU A 79 -8.49 -7.75 2.50
CA LEU A 79 -8.19 -6.78 3.56
C LEU A 79 -9.46 -6.23 4.23
N SER A 80 -10.55 -6.04 3.49
CA SER A 80 -11.82 -5.58 4.07
C SER A 80 -12.42 -6.62 5.02
N HIS A 81 -12.38 -7.90 4.65
CA HIS A 81 -12.79 -9.01 5.52
C HIS A 81 -11.90 -9.12 6.76
N TRP A 82 -10.57 -8.96 6.57
CA TRP A 82 -9.64 -8.96 7.71
C TRP A 82 -9.95 -7.83 8.70
N LYS A 83 -10.24 -6.61 8.22
CA LYS A 83 -10.65 -5.48 9.08
C LYS A 83 -12.00 -5.70 9.77
N ALA A 84 -12.91 -6.44 9.13
CA ALA A 84 -14.18 -6.86 9.71
C ALA A 84 -14.05 -8.04 10.69
N GLN A 85 -12.81 -8.52 10.95
CA GLN A 85 -12.50 -9.69 11.78
C GLN A 85 -13.06 -11.02 11.20
N GLU A 86 -13.42 -11.04 9.93
CA GLU A 86 -13.84 -12.23 9.19
C GLU A 86 -12.59 -12.97 8.66
N TYR A 87 -11.77 -13.46 9.58
CA TYR A 87 -10.44 -13.98 9.28
C TYR A 87 -10.46 -15.19 8.36
N ASP A 88 -11.47 -16.07 8.45
CA ASP A 88 -11.59 -17.27 7.59
C ASP A 88 -11.77 -16.88 6.12
N VAL A 89 -12.59 -15.85 5.86
CA VAL A 89 -12.82 -15.33 4.51
C VAL A 89 -11.56 -14.63 3.99
N ALA A 90 -10.92 -13.84 4.84
CA ALA A 90 -9.67 -13.17 4.50
C ALA A 90 -8.56 -14.18 4.17
N GLN A 91 -8.41 -15.25 4.96
CA GLN A 91 -7.44 -16.33 4.74
C GLN A 91 -7.65 -16.98 3.38
N THR A 92 -8.88 -17.42 3.06
CA THR A 92 -9.21 -18.01 1.77
C THR A 92 -8.84 -17.08 0.61
N GLY A 93 -9.07 -15.78 0.76
CA GLY A 93 -8.67 -14.77 -0.19
C GLY A 93 -7.15 -14.70 -0.39
N TYR A 94 -6.37 -14.74 0.69
CA TYR A 94 -4.90 -14.70 0.63
C TYR A 94 -4.31 -16.01 0.08
N GLU A 95 -4.87 -17.16 0.41
CA GLU A 95 -4.48 -18.45 -0.18
C GLU A 95 -4.69 -18.49 -1.70
N GLY A 96 -5.81 -17.96 -2.16
CA GLY A 96 -6.05 -17.77 -3.59
C GLY A 96 -4.99 -16.89 -4.24
N GLN A 97 -4.63 -15.77 -3.61
CA GLN A 97 -3.57 -14.88 -4.10
C GLN A 97 -2.20 -15.57 -4.19
N MET A 98 -1.82 -16.44 -3.24
CA MET A 98 -0.57 -17.19 -3.27
C MET A 98 -0.41 -18.02 -4.56
N THR A 99 -1.50 -18.58 -5.06
CA THR A 99 -1.49 -19.37 -6.30
C THR A 99 -1.19 -18.48 -7.53
N TRP A 100 -1.71 -17.26 -7.54
CA TRP A 100 -1.54 -16.30 -8.64
C TRP A 100 -0.23 -15.53 -8.59
N THR A 101 0.36 -15.36 -7.40
CA THR A 101 1.60 -14.59 -7.20
C THR A 101 2.87 -15.43 -7.26
N LYS A 102 2.78 -16.72 -7.61
CA LYS A 102 3.95 -17.64 -7.65
C LYS A 102 5.15 -17.12 -8.46
N ILE A 103 4.91 -16.28 -9.45
CA ILE A 103 5.92 -15.72 -10.37
C ILE A 103 6.18 -14.23 -10.08
N GLY A 104 5.47 -13.61 -9.11
CA GLY A 104 5.55 -12.18 -8.83
C GLY A 104 6.73 -11.79 -7.93
N ILE A 105 7.14 -10.53 -8.03
CA ILE A 105 8.18 -9.91 -7.19
C ILE A 105 7.72 -9.79 -5.74
N GLU A 106 6.39 -9.68 -5.50
CA GLU A 106 5.79 -9.46 -4.18
C GLU A 106 5.21 -10.75 -3.55
N ARG A 107 5.81 -11.90 -3.82
CA ARG A 107 5.38 -13.20 -3.28
C ARG A 107 5.29 -13.19 -1.75
N TRP A 108 6.18 -12.46 -1.10
CA TRP A 108 6.22 -12.32 0.36
C TRP A 108 4.92 -11.73 0.94
N VAL A 109 4.22 -10.86 0.19
CA VAL A 109 2.99 -10.18 0.67
C VAL A 109 1.88 -11.19 0.95
N ALA A 110 1.71 -12.20 0.09
CA ALA A 110 0.69 -13.22 0.28
C ALA A 110 0.98 -14.08 1.52
N HIS A 111 2.23 -14.50 1.71
CA HIS A 111 2.68 -15.21 2.91
C HIS A 111 2.53 -14.37 4.17
N TYR A 112 2.92 -13.09 4.11
CA TYR A 112 2.77 -12.15 5.21
C TYR A 112 1.31 -11.98 5.64
N ASN A 113 0.41 -11.74 4.69
CA ASN A 113 -1.01 -11.55 4.98
C ASN A 113 -1.66 -12.82 5.52
N ARG A 114 -1.36 -13.99 4.91
CA ARG A 114 -1.85 -15.28 5.39
C ARG A 114 -1.34 -15.57 6.79
N GLY A 115 -0.03 -15.45 7.02
CA GLY A 115 0.58 -15.70 8.32
C GLY A 115 0.03 -14.81 9.43
N THR A 116 -0.13 -13.51 9.17
CA THR A 116 -0.75 -12.58 10.11
C THR A 116 -2.20 -12.97 10.42
N THR A 117 -2.95 -13.44 9.43
CA THR A 117 -4.34 -13.87 9.61
C THR A 117 -4.42 -15.13 10.46
N LEU A 118 -3.57 -16.12 10.20
CA LEU A 118 -3.48 -17.36 10.97
C LEU A 118 -3.15 -17.11 12.45
N VAL A 119 -2.17 -16.23 12.72
CA VAL A 119 -1.85 -15.82 14.10
C VAL A 119 -3.08 -15.20 14.79
N ARG A 120 -3.85 -14.36 14.09
CA ARG A 120 -5.09 -13.77 14.64
C ARG A 120 -6.20 -14.77 14.91
N GLN A 121 -6.21 -15.89 14.16
CA GLN A 121 -7.15 -17.00 14.36
C GLN A 121 -6.72 -17.96 15.48
N GLY A 122 -5.55 -17.75 16.08
CA GLY A 122 -4.95 -18.66 17.08
C GLY A 122 -4.22 -19.85 16.46
N GLN A 123 -4.09 -19.92 15.14
CA GLN A 123 -3.30 -20.93 14.43
C GLN A 123 -1.83 -20.48 14.37
N THR A 124 -1.24 -20.29 15.55
CA THR A 124 0.01 -19.55 15.71
C THR A 124 1.19 -20.24 15.02
N ASP A 125 1.32 -21.57 15.13
CA ASP A 125 2.46 -22.30 14.56
C ASP A 125 2.48 -22.23 13.04
N GLU A 126 1.32 -22.41 12.41
CA GLU A 126 1.19 -22.26 10.97
C GLU A 126 1.41 -20.82 10.54
N GLY A 127 0.88 -19.87 11.29
CA GLY A 127 1.06 -18.44 11.06
C GLY A 127 2.52 -18.01 11.12
N VAL A 128 3.28 -18.48 12.14
CA VAL A 128 4.72 -18.23 12.26
C VAL A 128 5.49 -18.83 11.09
N THR A 129 5.13 -20.04 10.64
CA THR A 129 5.75 -20.68 9.47
C THR A 129 5.58 -19.83 8.21
N GLU A 130 4.38 -19.30 7.97
CA GLU A 130 4.11 -18.42 6.85
C GLU A 130 4.85 -17.07 6.98
N LEU A 131 4.94 -16.50 8.17
CA LEU A 131 5.67 -15.26 8.42
C LEU A 131 7.19 -15.44 8.25
N ARG A 132 7.76 -16.61 8.60
CA ARG A 132 9.16 -16.94 8.28
C ARG A 132 9.38 -17.01 6.76
N THR A 133 8.46 -17.64 6.03
CA THR A 133 8.52 -17.66 4.57
C THR A 133 8.45 -16.25 3.98
N ALA A 134 7.59 -15.39 4.51
CA ALA A 134 7.52 -13.99 4.12
C ALA A 134 8.84 -13.26 4.40
N PHE A 135 9.46 -13.52 5.54
CA PHE A 135 10.74 -12.94 5.93
C PHE A 135 11.89 -13.34 5.00
N ASP A 136 11.91 -14.57 4.53
CA ASP A 136 12.92 -15.06 3.57
C ASP A 136 12.76 -14.39 2.20
N LEU A 137 11.53 -14.09 1.81
CA LEU A 137 11.19 -13.55 0.49
C LEU A 137 11.13 -12.03 0.41
N VAL A 138 10.97 -11.34 1.52
CA VAL A 138 10.83 -9.86 1.54
C VAL A 138 12.11 -9.19 1.07
N PRO A 139 12.02 -8.08 0.30
CA PRO A 139 13.19 -7.27 -0.04
C PRO A 139 13.90 -6.78 1.23
N LYS A 140 15.20 -6.99 1.28
CA LYS A 140 16.00 -6.61 2.44
C LYS A 140 16.08 -5.09 2.59
N ALA A 141 15.92 -4.63 3.82
CA ALA A 141 15.94 -3.23 4.16
C ALA A 141 17.36 -2.65 4.09
N THR A 142 17.45 -1.35 3.89
CA THR A 142 18.71 -0.63 3.96
C THR A 142 19.16 -0.51 5.42
N GLU A 143 20.42 -0.79 5.67
CA GLU A 143 21.04 -0.54 6.96
C GLU A 143 21.32 0.96 7.12
N VAL A 144 20.72 1.59 8.12
CA VAL A 144 20.86 3.03 8.39
C VAL A 144 21.99 3.32 9.38
N LYS A 145 22.35 2.33 10.21
CA LYS A 145 23.50 2.32 11.13
C LYS A 145 23.95 0.87 11.29
N PRO A 146 25.19 0.58 11.70
CA PRO A 146 25.64 -0.77 11.95
C PRO A 146 24.66 -1.57 12.83
N GLY A 147 24.10 -2.67 12.27
CA GLY A 147 23.11 -3.51 12.92
C GLY A 147 21.70 -2.91 13.04
N ARG A 148 21.41 -1.78 12.38
CA ARG A 148 20.10 -1.12 12.41
C ARG A 148 19.55 -0.91 11.00
N LEU A 149 18.37 -1.43 10.77
CA LEU A 149 17.62 -1.31 9.54
C LEU A 149 16.71 -0.07 9.56
N GLU A 150 16.27 0.35 8.40
CA GLU A 150 15.22 1.36 8.28
C GLU A 150 13.94 0.86 8.97
N PRO A 151 13.44 1.53 10.04
CA PRO A 151 12.40 0.98 10.91
C PRO A 151 11.04 0.75 10.24
N PHE A 152 10.73 1.54 9.20
CA PHE A 152 9.45 1.48 8.48
C PHE A 152 9.51 0.69 7.17
N SER A 153 10.65 -0.02 6.92
CA SER A 153 10.81 -0.88 5.74
C SER A 153 9.84 -2.05 5.75
N TYR A 154 9.69 -2.67 4.58
CA TYR A 154 8.88 -3.90 4.46
C TYR A 154 9.46 -5.04 5.29
N GLU A 155 10.79 -5.19 5.30
CA GLU A 155 11.44 -6.21 6.14
C GLU A 155 11.09 -6.01 7.61
N CYS A 156 11.15 -4.78 8.12
CA CYS A 156 10.83 -4.51 9.51
C CYS A 156 9.35 -4.75 9.85
N ARG A 157 8.44 -4.52 8.92
CA ARG A 157 7.02 -4.89 9.10
C ARG A 157 6.85 -6.40 9.24
N VAL A 158 7.54 -7.18 8.41
CA VAL A 158 7.51 -8.64 8.49
C VAL A 158 8.13 -9.12 9.80
N ARG A 159 9.28 -8.58 10.20
CA ARG A 159 9.95 -8.92 11.46
C ARG A 159 9.07 -8.65 12.68
N VAL A 160 8.38 -7.53 12.73
CA VAL A 160 7.47 -7.20 13.85
C VAL A 160 6.32 -8.21 13.93
N ASN A 161 5.67 -8.55 12.83
CA ASN A 161 4.57 -9.52 12.88
C ASN A 161 5.07 -10.95 13.16
N LEU A 162 6.25 -11.32 12.69
CA LEU A 162 6.89 -12.59 13.02
C LEU A 162 7.20 -12.66 14.52
N ALA A 163 7.78 -11.61 15.09
CA ALA A 163 8.07 -11.56 16.52
C ALA A 163 6.81 -11.61 17.39
N ILE A 164 5.70 -10.99 16.95
CA ILE A 164 4.41 -11.12 17.63
C ILE A 164 3.92 -12.57 17.61
N GLY A 165 4.05 -13.26 16.48
CA GLY A 165 3.70 -14.69 16.39
C GLY A 165 4.54 -15.56 17.31
N ILE A 166 5.87 -15.34 17.36
CA ILE A 166 6.81 -16.04 18.24
C ILE A 166 6.50 -15.71 19.71
N GLU A 167 6.20 -14.47 20.04
CA GLU A 167 5.76 -14.06 21.39
C GLU A 167 4.54 -14.84 21.86
N ILE A 168 3.52 -15.01 20.99
CA ILE A 168 2.31 -15.78 21.32
C ILE A 168 2.65 -17.27 21.53
N GLN A 169 3.63 -17.83 20.82
CA GLN A 169 4.13 -19.18 21.09
C GLN A 169 4.77 -19.25 22.50
N GLY A 170 5.57 -18.26 22.89
CA GLY A 170 6.11 -18.16 24.24
C GLY A 170 5.03 -18.03 25.30
N ASP A 171 3.96 -17.25 25.04
CA ASP A 171 2.81 -17.16 25.94
C ASP A 171 2.13 -18.52 26.16
N ALA A 172 1.98 -19.32 25.11
CA ALA A 172 1.42 -20.67 25.21
C ALA A 172 2.29 -21.61 26.02
N GLN A 173 3.62 -21.53 25.86
CA GLN A 173 4.60 -22.31 26.64
C GLN A 173 4.58 -21.92 28.13
N ALA A 174 4.56 -20.60 28.42
CA ALA A 174 4.45 -20.11 29.78
C ALA A 174 3.13 -20.54 30.44
N ALA A 175 2.02 -20.49 29.73
CA ALA A 175 0.74 -20.97 30.21
C ALA A 175 0.71 -22.48 30.47
N ALA A 176 1.55 -23.26 29.79
CA ALA A 176 1.74 -24.69 30.01
C ALA A 176 2.74 -24.97 31.15
N GLY A 177 3.33 -23.96 31.78
CA GLY A 177 4.35 -24.09 32.81
C GLY A 177 5.77 -24.38 32.31
N SER A 178 5.99 -24.31 31.00
CA SER A 178 7.32 -24.51 30.37
C SER A 178 8.09 -23.18 30.32
N TYR A 179 8.41 -22.62 31.48
CA TYR A 179 8.97 -21.27 31.58
C TYR A 179 10.35 -21.11 30.92
N ALA A 180 11.22 -22.13 31.04
CA ALA A 180 12.53 -22.09 30.38
C ALA A 180 12.43 -22.07 28.85
N ASP A 181 11.48 -22.83 28.28
CA ASP A 181 11.21 -22.81 26.84
C ASP A 181 10.58 -21.46 26.43
N ALA A 182 9.66 -20.94 27.24
CA ALA A 182 9.05 -19.63 27.03
C ALA A 182 10.09 -18.51 27.00
N ALA A 183 11.03 -18.50 27.95
CA ALA A 183 12.12 -17.52 27.99
C ALA A 183 12.98 -17.56 26.73
N THR A 184 13.31 -18.78 26.22
CA THR A 184 14.06 -18.97 24.98
C THR A 184 13.25 -18.44 23.77
N THR A 185 11.96 -18.70 23.73
CA THR A 185 11.07 -18.25 22.65
C THR A 185 10.90 -16.73 22.67
N TYR A 186 10.79 -16.11 23.85
CA TYR A 186 10.78 -14.66 23.96
C TYR A 186 12.10 -14.03 23.50
N GLN A 187 13.23 -14.65 23.83
CA GLN A 187 14.52 -14.19 23.31
C GLN A 187 14.56 -14.22 21.78
N GLU A 188 14.06 -15.26 21.13
CA GLU A 188 13.95 -15.32 19.66
C GLU A 188 13.09 -14.16 19.11
N ALA A 189 11.97 -13.86 19.74
CA ALA A 189 11.13 -12.74 19.36
C ALA A 189 11.87 -11.39 19.46
N GLU A 190 12.60 -11.19 20.56
CA GLU A 190 13.44 -9.99 20.78
C GLU A 190 14.51 -9.85 19.69
N GLU A 191 15.27 -10.90 19.41
CA GLU A 191 16.31 -10.94 18.38
C GLU A 191 15.74 -10.67 16.96
N THR A 192 14.53 -11.14 16.71
CA THR A 192 13.84 -10.94 15.43
C THR A 192 13.57 -9.46 15.14
N VAL A 193 13.18 -8.66 16.16
CA VAL A 193 12.87 -7.24 15.97
C VAL A 193 14.05 -6.32 16.21
N ALA A 194 15.12 -6.79 16.87
CA ALA A 194 16.25 -5.97 17.28
C ALA A 194 16.83 -5.07 16.19
N PRO A 195 16.99 -5.51 14.93
CA PRO A 195 17.51 -4.65 13.88
C PRO A 195 16.58 -3.49 13.50
N CYS A 196 15.29 -3.60 13.79
CA CYS A 196 14.25 -2.64 13.38
C CYS A 196 13.93 -1.57 14.43
N GLN A 197 14.56 -1.66 15.60
CA GLN A 197 14.35 -0.71 16.68
C GLN A 197 14.95 0.66 16.32
N THR A 198 14.26 1.71 16.69
CA THR A 198 14.87 3.03 16.76
C THR A 198 15.85 3.01 17.93
N ALA A 199 16.94 3.77 17.84
CA ALA A 199 17.93 3.78 18.92
C ALA A 199 17.25 4.06 20.25
N SER A 200 16.99 3.01 21.01
CA SER A 200 16.48 3.14 22.37
C SER A 200 17.51 3.94 23.15
N ASN A 201 17.09 5.02 23.74
CA ASN A 201 17.79 5.58 24.88
C ASN A 201 17.75 4.51 25.99
N SER A 202 18.73 3.59 25.94
CA SER A 202 19.11 2.89 27.13
C SER A 202 19.57 3.96 28.10
N SER A 203 18.73 4.24 29.08
CA SER A 203 19.06 4.90 30.38
C SER A 203 20.09 6.02 30.29
N GLN A 204 19.64 7.21 29.90
CA GLN A 204 20.22 8.41 30.50
C GLN A 204 19.13 9.48 30.60
N ASN A 205 18.68 9.72 31.84
CA ASN A 205 18.15 11.00 32.27
C ASN A 205 19.08 12.10 31.78
N GLN A 206 18.68 12.82 30.74
CA GLN A 206 19.16 14.18 30.53
C GLN A 206 18.09 14.97 29.81
N SER A 207 17.52 15.87 30.59
CA SER A 207 16.70 16.97 30.17
C SER A 207 17.45 17.76 29.08
N ASP A 208 16.91 17.85 27.90
CA ASP A 208 17.09 19.03 27.05
C ASP A 208 15.90 19.18 26.15
N GLN A 209 15.13 20.22 26.44
CA GLN A 209 14.15 20.82 25.58
C GLN A 209 14.84 21.30 24.30
N ASN A 210 14.40 20.85 23.13
CA ASN A 210 14.33 21.79 22.03
C ASN A 210 13.24 21.38 21.02
N GLN A 211 12.39 22.33 20.83
CA GLN A 211 11.23 22.40 19.97
C GLN A 211 11.70 22.58 18.52
N SER A 212 11.18 21.80 17.62
CA SER A 212 11.05 22.22 16.22
C SER A 212 9.90 21.46 15.54
N ASP A 213 8.91 22.23 15.20
CA ASP A 213 7.80 21.87 14.33
C ASP A 213 8.28 21.43 12.95
N ASP A 214 7.84 20.27 12.49
CA ASP A 214 7.60 20.10 11.05
C ASP A 214 6.46 19.12 10.79
N LYS A 215 5.47 19.61 10.07
CA LYS A 215 4.26 18.90 9.67
C LYS A 215 4.57 18.03 8.44
N GLY A 216 4.55 16.73 8.60
CA GLY A 216 4.56 15.75 7.52
C GLY A 216 3.44 14.72 7.69
N GLN A 217 2.36 14.93 6.97
CA GLN A 217 1.16 14.09 6.93
C GLN A 217 1.48 12.74 6.26
N SER A 218 1.36 11.63 6.98
CA SER A 218 1.36 10.30 6.38
C SER A 218 0.42 9.35 7.12
N GLY A 219 -0.41 8.70 6.31
CA GLY A 219 -1.59 7.92 6.60
C GLY A 219 -1.53 7.00 7.82
N ASN A 220 -2.45 7.25 8.69
CA ASN A 220 -2.82 6.47 9.86
C ASN A 220 -3.45 5.14 9.43
N GLN A 221 -2.79 4.01 9.68
CA GLN A 221 -3.46 2.72 9.77
C GLN A 221 -3.55 2.31 11.22
N ASN A 222 -4.69 2.67 11.79
CA ASN A 222 -5.13 2.33 13.12
C ASN A 222 -5.18 0.81 13.29
N GLN A 223 -4.34 0.28 14.17
CA GLN A 223 -4.49 -1.05 14.74
C GLN A 223 -5.01 -0.87 16.17
N SER A 224 -6.32 -0.96 16.30
CA SER A 224 -6.98 -0.94 17.62
C SER A 224 -6.70 -2.25 18.35
N GLY A 225 -6.04 -2.14 19.46
CA GLY A 225 -5.93 -3.15 20.49
C GLY A 225 -5.67 -2.40 21.80
N ASP A 226 -6.73 -2.31 22.62
CA ASP A 226 -6.73 -1.61 23.90
C ASP A 226 -5.57 -2.00 24.80
N GLN A 227 -4.84 -1.02 25.28
CA GLN A 227 -4.64 -0.78 26.71
C GLN A 227 -3.91 0.55 26.92
N GLN A 228 -4.58 1.46 27.63
CA GLN A 228 -4.02 2.68 28.18
C GLN A 228 -2.93 2.33 29.19
N GLN A 229 -1.69 2.73 28.91
CA GLN A 229 -0.74 3.05 29.96
C GLN A 229 0.09 4.24 29.47
N SER A 230 -0.10 5.33 30.16
CA SER A 230 0.58 6.62 29.98
C SER A 230 2.06 6.48 30.33
N GLY A 231 2.89 6.46 29.33
CA GLY A 231 4.34 6.57 29.37
C GLY A 231 4.78 6.87 27.95
N ASN A 232 5.83 7.63 27.77
CA ASN A 232 6.37 8.08 26.49
C ASN A 232 6.63 6.87 25.55
N LYS A 233 5.54 6.35 24.94
CA LYS A 233 5.59 5.15 24.08
C LYS A 233 6.17 5.56 22.74
N SER A 234 7.24 4.87 22.33
CA SER A 234 7.77 4.98 20.97
C SER A 234 6.67 4.67 19.95
N ASP A 235 6.55 5.50 18.90
CA ASP A 235 5.63 5.25 17.79
C ASP A 235 6.10 4.09 16.90
N ASN A 236 7.31 3.57 17.11
CA ASN A 236 7.85 2.44 16.37
C ASN A 236 7.31 1.11 16.95
N PRO A 237 6.57 0.31 16.13
CA PRO A 237 6.05 -0.98 16.56
C PRO A 237 7.12 -1.98 17.04
N ALA A 238 8.35 -1.89 16.52
CA ALA A 238 9.45 -2.75 16.94
C ALA A 238 9.91 -2.45 18.36
N ASP A 239 9.96 -1.16 18.75
CA ASP A 239 10.32 -0.76 20.11
C ASP A 239 9.23 -1.20 21.11
N GLN A 240 7.96 -1.02 20.76
CA GLN A 240 6.83 -1.49 21.59
C GLN A 240 6.80 -3.01 21.76
N ASN A 241 7.14 -3.77 20.71
CA ASN A 241 7.22 -5.22 20.78
C ASN A 241 8.35 -5.64 21.70
N LYS A 242 9.54 -5.04 21.54
CA LYS A 242 10.71 -5.34 22.40
C LYS A 242 10.38 -5.18 23.88
N GLU A 243 9.89 -4.01 24.28
CA GLU A 243 9.58 -3.69 25.68
C GLU A 243 8.64 -4.74 26.29
N ARG A 244 7.60 -5.13 25.55
CA ARG A 244 6.65 -6.15 25.99
C ARG A 244 7.26 -7.54 26.11
N VAL A 245 8.13 -7.92 25.16
CA VAL A 245 8.78 -9.23 25.12
C VAL A 245 9.86 -9.36 26.21
N GLU A 246 10.63 -8.29 26.45
CA GLU A 246 11.62 -8.24 27.54
C GLU A 246 10.96 -8.48 28.91
N ASP A 247 9.83 -7.81 29.19
CA ASP A 247 9.06 -8.01 30.43
C ASP A 247 8.60 -9.47 30.59
N LYS A 248 8.14 -10.08 29.53
CA LYS A 248 7.67 -11.48 29.55
C LYS A 248 8.83 -12.46 29.73
N LYS A 249 9.94 -12.22 29.04
CA LYS A 249 11.16 -13.03 29.19
C LYS A 249 11.66 -13.02 30.62
N GLN A 250 11.81 -11.83 31.22
CA GLN A 250 12.23 -11.70 32.60
C GLN A 250 11.31 -12.46 33.58
N LYS A 251 9.98 -12.34 33.41
CA LYS A 251 9.03 -13.09 34.24
C LYS A 251 9.13 -14.60 34.06
N ALA A 252 9.41 -15.08 32.86
CA ALA A 252 9.60 -16.50 32.59
C ALA A 252 10.91 -17.01 33.20
N GLU A 253 11.99 -16.23 33.11
CA GLU A 253 13.29 -16.56 33.76
C GLU A 253 13.18 -16.61 35.29
N GLU A 254 12.38 -15.74 35.91
CA GLU A 254 12.15 -15.76 37.38
C GLU A 254 11.33 -16.98 37.84
N GLN A 255 10.59 -17.63 36.94
CA GLN A 255 9.74 -18.79 37.23
C GLN A 255 10.35 -20.13 36.79
N SER A 256 11.46 -20.08 36.06
CA SER A 256 12.17 -21.29 35.61
C SER A 256 13.16 -21.78 36.66
#